data_b4060d8da25f44cbe20c651828359a98
#
_entry.id   b4060d8da25f44cbe20c651828359a98
#
_cell.length_a   1.000
_cell.length_b   1.000
_cell.length_c   1.000
_cell.angle_alpha   90.00
_cell.angle_beta   90.00
_cell.angle_gamma   90.00
#
_symmetry.space_group_name_H-M   'P 1'
#
loop_
_entity.id
_entity.type
_entity.pdbx_description
1 polymer ?
#
loop_
_entity_poly.entity_id
_entity_poly.type
_entity_poly.pdbx_seq_one_letter_code
_entity_poly.pdbx_strand_id
1 'polypeptide(L)'
;MKAVLMSVKPEWWEKILSGEKILEIRKTHPRSGELYWPITVLVYVSGTGAVQGQFICPGEASEHSPRDLAGPSCVPEKDLYQYARGRRLSGWIVKNPEKYDAPSPLAKFGLNTPPMSWRYVEIPDAAAEV
;
A
#
# COMPACT_ATOMS: atom_id res chain seq x y z
N MET A 1 7.26 -14.23 -7.12
CA MET A 1 7.72 -12.83 -7.07
C MET A 1 7.38 -12.23 -5.71
N LYS A 2 8.34 -11.65 -5.06
CA LYS A 2 8.15 -10.99 -3.77
C LYS A 2 7.44 -9.65 -3.96
N ALA A 3 6.43 -9.39 -3.14
CA ALA A 3 5.62 -8.18 -3.21
C ALA A 3 5.27 -7.70 -1.80
N VAL A 4 4.48 -6.65 -1.72
CA VAL A 4 3.95 -6.14 -0.46
C VAL A 4 2.44 -6.32 -0.45
N LEU A 5 1.88 -6.72 0.67
CA LEU A 5 0.45 -6.72 0.92
C LEU A 5 0.17 -5.69 2.01
N MET A 6 -0.73 -4.76 1.73
CA MET A 6 -1.01 -3.60 2.57
C MET A 6 -2.50 -3.53 2.90
N SER A 7 -2.82 -3.31 4.18
CA SER A 7 -4.20 -3.08 4.60
C SER A 7 -4.54 -1.61 4.43
N VAL A 8 -5.59 -1.33 3.65
CA VAL A 8 -6.03 0.03 3.33
C VAL A 8 -7.52 0.16 3.67
N LYS A 9 -7.90 1.25 4.30
CA LYS A 9 -9.31 1.51 4.60
C LYS A 9 -10.08 1.80 3.30
N PRO A 10 -11.39 1.44 3.23
CA PRO A 10 -12.18 1.64 2.02
C PRO A 10 -12.15 3.07 1.48
N GLU A 11 -12.23 4.05 2.35
CA GLU A 11 -12.21 5.47 1.97
C GLU A 11 -10.93 5.87 1.25
N TRP A 12 -9.78 5.36 1.69
CA TRP A 12 -8.51 5.64 1.04
C TRP A 12 -8.33 4.86 -0.25
N TRP A 13 -8.83 3.62 -0.30
CA TRP A 13 -8.80 2.82 -1.52
C TRP A 13 -9.59 3.50 -2.66
N GLU A 14 -10.75 4.06 -2.35
CA GLU A 14 -11.53 4.81 -3.34
C GLU A 14 -10.76 6.01 -3.87
N LYS A 15 -10.06 6.74 -3.01
CA LYS A 15 -9.23 7.88 -3.43
C LYS A 15 -8.00 7.47 -4.23
N ILE A 16 -7.44 6.31 -3.94
CA ILE A 16 -6.37 5.72 -4.75
C ILE A 16 -6.89 5.40 -6.15
N LEU A 17 -8.03 4.74 -6.24
CA LEU A 17 -8.62 4.36 -7.52
C LEU A 17 -9.05 5.58 -8.36
N SER A 18 -9.51 6.64 -7.73
CA SER A 18 -9.91 7.86 -8.44
C SER A 18 -8.73 8.69 -8.94
N GLY A 19 -7.53 8.40 -8.45
CA GLY A 19 -6.33 9.18 -8.77
C GLY A 19 -6.10 10.39 -7.89
N GLU A 20 -6.98 10.68 -6.94
CA GLU A 20 -6.82 11.80 -6.03
C GLU A 20 -5.67 11.58 -5.04
N LYS A 21 -5.55 10.36 -4.52
CA LYS A 21 -4.52 9.99 -3.55
C LYS A 21 -3.34 9.36 -4.29
N ILE A 22 -2.24 10.08 -4.37
CA ILE A 22 -1.03 9.65 -5.08
C ILE A 22 0.10 9.25 -4.15
N LEU A 23 -0.08 9.40 -2.84
CA LEU A 23 0.83 8.91 -1.82
C LEU A 23 0.04 8.17 -0.74
N GLU A 24 0.50 6.98 -0.40
CA GLU A 24 0.03 6.23 0.77
C GLU A 24 1.02 6.43 1.89
N ILE A 25 0.54 6.83 3.07
CA ILE A 25 1.40 7.21 4.18
C ILE A 25 1.48 6.09 5.20
N ARG A 26 2.72 5.68 5.51
CA ARG A 26 3.01 4.66 6.50
C ARG A 26 4.16 5.10 7.39
N LYS A 27 4.30 4.46 8.54
CA LYS A 27 5.40 4.74 9.47
C LYS A 27 6.70 4.11 9.00
N THR A 28 6.61 3.08 8.16
CA THR A 28 7.75 2.31 7.67
C THR A 28 7.66 2.11 6.16
N HIS A 29 8.75 1.62 5.59
CA HIS A 29 8.88 1.29 4.18
C HIS A 29 9.76 0.04 4.02
N PRO A 30 9.78 -0.60 2.83
CA PRO A 30 10.64 -1.76 2.62
C PRO A 30 12.11 -1.45 2.86
N ARG A 31 12.80 -2.42 3.44
CA ARG A 31 14.25 -2.29 3.67
C ARG A 31 14.99 -2.40 2.33
N SER A 32 16.11 -1.69 2.25
CA SER A 32 16.99 -1.78 1.09
C SER A 32 17.43 -3.23 0.86
N GLY A 33 17.33 -3.69 -0.39
CA GLY A 33 17.73 -5.05 -0.76
C GLY A 33 16.66 -6.11 -0.59
N GLU A 34 15.54 -5.82 0.07
CA GLU A 34 14.45 -6.79 0.27
C GLU A 34 13.58 -6.96 -0.97
N LEU A 35 13.41 -5.90 -1.73
CA LEU A 35 12.58 -5.90 -2.94
C LEU A 35 13.29 -5.17 -4.06
N TYR A 36 12.96 -5.57 -5.30
CA TYR A 36 13.41 -4.86 -6.48
C TYR A 36 12.35 -3.91 -6.95
N TRP A 37 12.71 -2.64 -7.13
CA TRP A 37 11.81 -1.62 -7.66
C TRP A 37 11.58 -1.81 -9.15
N PRO A 38 10.38 -1.58 -9.71
CA PRO A 38 9.15 -1.17 -8.99
C PRO A 38 8.53 -2.32 -8.19
N ILE A 39 7.80 -1.96 -7.14
CA ILE A 39 7.17 -2.92 -6.25
C ILE A 39 5.67 -3.01 -6.54
N THR A 40 5.14 -4.24 -6.61
CA THR A 40 3.70 -4.45 -6.62
C THR A 40 3.19 -4.43 -5.18
N VAL A 41 2.21 -3.56 -4.92
CA VAL A 41 1.52 -3.47 -3.64
C VAL A 41 0.11 -4.02 -3.79
N LEU A 42 -0.14 -5.16 -3.16
CA LEU A 42 -1.46 -5.78 -3.12
C LEU A 42 -2.27 -5.09 -2.02
N VAL A 43 -3.53 -4.77 -2.30
CA VAL A 43 -4.36 -3.99 -1.39
C VAL A 43 -5.46 -4.85 -0.79
N TYR A 44 -5.32 -5.13 0.51
CA TYR A 44 -6.40 -5.69 1.32
C TYR A 44 -7.25 -4.51 1.83
N VAL A 45 -8.52 -4.48 1.45
CA VAL A 45 -9.41 -3.42 1.90
C VAL A 45 -10.04 -3.83 3.22
N SER A 46 -9.77 -3.07 4.27
CA SER A 46 -10.22 -3.37 5.62
C SER A 46 -11.74 -3.57 5.69
N GLY A 47 -12.17 -4.64 6.34
CA GLY A 47 -13.59 -4.97 6.48
C GLY A 47 -14.17 -5.81 5.37
N THR A 48 -13.47 -6.00 4.25
CA THR A 48 -13.98 -6.79 3.11
C THR A 48 -13.57 -8.25 3.15
N GLY A 49 -12.55 -8.60 3.92
CA GLY A 49 -12.07 -9.96 4.05
C GLY A 49 -11.15 -10.43 2.91
N ALA A 50 -10.83 -9.57 1.95
CA ALA A 50 -10.10 -10.00 0.77
C ALA A 50 -9.22 -8.90 0.17
N VAL A 51 -8.27 -9.33 -0.69
CA VAL A 51 -7.44 -8.44 -1.50
C VAL A 51 -8.28 -7.99 -2.69
N GLN A 52 -8.50 -6.69 -2.81
CA GLN A 52 -9.42 -6.10 -3.79
C GLN A 52 -8.73 -5.58 -5.04
N GLY A 53 -7.43 -5.38 -4.99
CA GLY A 53 -6.70 -4.82 -6.11
C GLY A 53 -5.24 -4.61 -5.78
N GLN A 54 -4.58 -3.75 -6.54
CA GLN A 54 -3.16 -3.48 -6.40
C GLN A 54 -2.79 -2.11 -6.94
N PHE A 55 -1.60 -1.63 -6.59
CA PHE A 55 -0.96 -0.52 -7.29
C PHE A 55 0.53 -0.80 -7.42
N ILE A 56 1.21 0.00 -8.22
CA ILE A 56 2.65 -0.08 -8.41
C ILE A 56 3.30 1.08 -7.65
N CYS A 57 4.29 0.76 -6.83
CA CYS A 57 5.15 1.76 -6.20
C CYS A 57 6.47 1.77 -6.95
N PRO A 58 6.73 2.81 -7.80
CA PRO A 58 7.90 2.82 -8.66
C PRO A 58 9.19 3.12 -7.93
N GLY A 59 9.07 3.75 -6.77
CA GLY A 59 10.18 4.09 -5.92
C GLY A 59 9.69 4.60 -4.59
N GLU A 60 10.58 4.64 -3.64
CA GLU A 60 10.25 5.14 -2.32
C GLU A 60 10.18 6.66 -2.36
N ALA A 61 9.09 7.24 -1.88
CA ALA A 61 9.09 8.64 -1.52
C ALA A 61 9.83 8.72 -0.19
N SER A 62 10.91 9.47 -0.15
CA SER A 62 11.71 9.64 1.05
C SER A 62 10.86 10.14 2.23
N GLU A 63 11.35 9.94 3.43
CA GLU A 63 10.69 10.44 4.64
C GLU A 63 10.51 11.96 4.58
N HIS A 64 9.29 12.41 4.87
CA HIS A 64 8.92 13.81 4.85
C HIS A 64 8.17 14.21 6.12
N SER A 65 8.11 15.52 6.37
CA SER A 65 7.26 16.03 7.44
C SER A 65 5.78 15.88 7.03
N PRO A 66 4.87 15.77 8.01
CA PRO A 66 3.43 15.69 7.72
C PRO A 66 2.91 16.81 6.82
N ARG A 67 3.46 18.01 6.97
CA ARG A 67 3.07 19.16 6.15
C ARG A 67 3.22 18.90 4.66
N ASP A 68 4.34 18.30 4.26
CA ASP A 68 4.63 18.09 2.84
C ASP A 68 3.81 16.94 2.24
N LEU A 69 3.29 16.05 3.09
CA LEU A 69 2.56 14.86 2.66
C LEU A 69 1.05 15.06 2.55
N ALA A 70 0.51 16.09 3.19
CA ALA A 70 -0.95 16.27 3.30
C ALA A 70 -1.65 16.34 1.94
N GLY A 71 -1.21 17.19 1.04
CA GLY A 71 -1.83 17.33 -0.28
C GLY A 71 -1.85 16.03 -1.08
N PRO A 72 -0.68 15.45 -1.39
CA PRO A 72 -0.60 14.22 -2.20
C PRO A 72 -1.28 13.01 -1.57
N SER A 73 -1.37 12.95 -0.26
CA SER A 73 -1.99 11.80 0.45
C SER A 73 -3.48 11.94 0.66
N CYS A 74 -4.04 13.13 0.47
CA CYS A 74 -5.43 13.46 0.79
C CYS A 74 -5.76 13.35 2.29
N VAL A 75 -4.75 13.23 3.15
CA VAL A 75 -4.95 13.17 4.60
C VAL A 75 -4.74 14.57 5.18
N PRO A 76 -5.68 15.07 6.01
CA PRO A 76 -5.49 16.36 6.65
C PRO A 76 -4.18 16.44 7.42
N GLU A 77 -3.49 17.56 7.31
CA GLU A 77 -2.19 17.79 7.97
C GLU A 77 -2.26 17.47 9.48
N LYS A 78 -3.33 17.90 10.12
CA LYS A 78 -3.57 17.64 11.54
C LYS A 78 -3.53 16.14 11.86
N ASP A 79 -4.18 15.32 11.04
CA ASP A 79 -4.25 13.87 11.26
C ASP A 79 -2.89 13.23 11.04
N LEU A 80 -2.11 13.74 10.08
CA LEU A 80 -0.75 13.26 9.84
C LEU A 80 0.17 13.57 11.03
N TYR A 81 0.06 14.76 11.63
CA TYR A 81 0.83 15.09 12.82
C TYR A 81 0.50 14.17 13.99
N GLN A 82 -0.78 13.86 14.19
CA GLN A 82 -1.20 12.92 15.22
C GLN A 82 -0.66 11.52 14.97
N TYR A 83 -0.73 11.08 13.72
CA TYR A 83 -0.21 9.77 13.32
C TYR A 83 1.30 9.68 13.48
N ALA A 84 2.02 10.72 13.11
CA ALA A 84 3.48 10.77 13.14
C ALA A 84 4.06 10.78 14.56
N ARG A 85 3.37 11.40 15.52
CA ARG A 85 3.86 11.56 16.89
C ARG A 85 5.29 12.12 16.95
N GLY A 86 5.54 13.19 16.21
CA GLY A 86 6.84 13.85 16.16
C GLY A 86 7.88 13.20 15.26
N ARG A 87 7.54 12.06 14.60
CA ARG A 87 8.45 11.37 13.67
C ARG A 87 8.17 11.78 12.23
N ARG A 88 9.11 11.47 11.36
CA ARG A 88 8.91 11.58 9.91
C ARG A 88 8.11 10.38 9.43
N LEU A 89 7.40 10.56 8.33
CA LEU A 89 6.56 9.52 7.76
C LEU A 89 7.07 9.12 6.38
N SER A 90 6.83 7.87 6.00
CA SER A 90 7.17 7.35 4.68
C SER A 90 5.98 7.54 3.74
N GLY A 91 6.23 8.14 2.57
CA GLY A 91 5.23 8.25 1.52
C GLY A 91 5.50 7.23 0.44
N TRP A 92 4.55 6.34 0.20
CA TRP A 92 4.62 5.34 -0.86
C TRP A 92 3.95 5.89 -2.10
N ILE A 93 4.70 6.05 -3.18
CA ILE A 93 4.15 6.57 -4.44
C ILE A 93 3.18 5.56 -5.02
N VAL A 94 2.00 6.05 -5.41
CA VAL A 94 0.94 5.20 -5.98
C VAL A 94 0.86 5.43 -7.48
N LYS A 95 1.09 4.37 -8.27
CA LYS A 95 0.96 4.38 -9.73
C LYS A 95 0.10 3.21 -10.18
N ASN A 96 -0.61 3.40 -11.28
CA ASN A 96 -1.39 2.36 -11.96
C ASN A 96 -2.28 1.54 -11.01
N PRO A 97 -3.14 2.19 -10.20
CA PRO A 97 -4.04 1.45 -9.32
C PRO A 97 -5.02 0.63 -10.17
N GLU A 98 -5.27 -0.58 -9.71
CA GLU A 98 -6.13 -1.53 -10.41
C GLU A 98 -7.03 -2.24 -9.42
N LYS A 99 -8.34 -2.19 -9.66
CA LYS A 99 -9.29 -2.99 -8.92
C LYS A 99 -9.49 -4.31 -9.64
N TYR A 100 -9.39 -5.42 -8.90
CA TYR A 100 -9.62 -6.75 -9.48
C TYR A 100 -11.10 -6.98 -9.79
N ASP A 101 -11.37 -7.73 -10.85
CA ASP A 101 -12.73 -8.17 -11.19
C ASP A 101 -13.31 -9.07 -10.11
N ALA A 102 -12.46 -9.94 -9.52
CA ALA A 102 -12.83 -10.80 -8.42
C ALA A 102 -11.83 -10.63 -7.28
N PRO A 103 -12.30 -10.42 -6.03
CA PRO A 103 -11.41 -10.35 -4.89
C PRO A 103 -10.62 -11.64 -4.69
N SER A 104 -9.40 -11.52 -4.18
CA SER A 104 -8.54 -12.67 -3.89
C SER A 104 -8.48 -12.90 -2.38
N PRO A 105 -8.60 -14.17 -1.92
CA PRO A 105 -8.52 -14.44 -0.49
C PRO A 105 -7.10 -14.28 0.02
N LEU A 106 -6.96 -13.94 1.31
CA LEU A 106 -5.65 -13.83 1.96
C LEU A 106 -4.86 -15.13 1.90
N ALA A 107 -5.55 -16.26 1.93
CA ALA A 107 -4.91 -17.58 1.88
C ALA A 107 -4.07 -17.78 0.61
N LYS A 108 -4.44 -17.15 -0.49
CA LYS A 108 -3.66 -17.19 -1.73
C LYS A 108 -2.23 -16.66 -1.55
N PHE A 109 -2.05 -15.76 -0.57
CA PHE A 109 -0.76 -15.14 -0.26
C PHE A 109 -0.14 -15.70 1.01
N GLY A 110 -0.65 -16.83 1.51
CA GLY A 110 -0.12 -17.49 2.69
C GLY A 110 -0.52 -16.88 4.02
N LEU A 111 -1.58 -16.06 4.04
CA LEU A 111 -2.01 -15.35 5.24
C LEU A 111 -3.36 -15.82 5.73
N ASN A 112 -3.51 -15.89 7.06
CA ASN A 112 -4.79 -16.18 7.71
C ASN A 112 -5.49 -14.91 8.17
N THR A 113 -4.72 -13.85 8.43
CA THR A 113 -5.22 -12.56 8.91
C THR A 113 -4.55 -11.44 8.13
N PRO A 114 -5.23 -10.29 7.97
CA PRO A 114 -4.60 -9.16 7.30
C PRO A 114 -3.48 -8.56 8.14
N PRO A 115 -2.45 -7.96 7.51
CA PRO A 115 -1.42 -7.25 8.25
C PRO A 115 -2.00 -6.02 8.95
N MET A 116 -1.41 -5.62 10.07
CA MET A 116 -1.81 -4.37 10.75
C MET A 116 -1.49 -3.13 9.91
N SER A 117 -0.43 -3.17 9.13
CA SER A 117 -0.05 -2.12 8.20
C SER A 117 0.29 -2.73 6.84
N TRP A 118 1.44 -3.34 6.73
CA TRP A 118 1.87 -4.03 5.51
C TRP A 118 2.88 -5.12 5.85
N ARG A 119 3.07 -6.06 4.91
CA ARG A 119 4.10 -7.09 5.06
C ARG A 119 4.53 -7.62 3.70
N TYR A 120 5.67 -8.30 3.66
CA TYR A 120 6.13 -8.99 2.45
C TYR A 120 5.30 -10.24 2.22
N VAL A 121 5.00 -10.52 0.95
CA VAL A 121 4.31 -11.75 0.53
C VAL A 121 4.94 -12.25 -0.76
N GLU A 122 4.71 -13.54 -1.06
CA GLU A 122 5.04 -14.10 -2.36
C GLU A 122 3.78 -14.17 -3.21
N ILE A 123 3.90 -13.75 -4.46
CA ILE A 123 2.84 -13.98 -5.45
C ILE A 123 3.36 -14.92 -6.51
N PRO A 124 2.51 -15.83 -7.03
CA PRO A 124 2.93 -16.75 -8.08
C PRO A 124 3.41 -15.97 -9.32
N ASP A 125 4.46 -16.45 -9.95
CA ASP A 125 4.87 -15.91 -11.24
C ASP A 125 3.82 -16.24 -12.28
N ALA A 126 3.62 -15.35 -13.25
CA ALA A 126 2.67 -15.58 -14.33
C ALA A 126 2.92 -16.91 -15.06
N ALA A 127 4.19 -17.29 -15.22
CA ALA A 127 4.58 -18.56 -15.82
C ALA A 127 4.14 -19.77 -15.01
N ALA A 128 3.97 -19.65 -13.70
CA ALA A 128 3.53 -20.75 -12.83
C ALA A 128 2.02 -20.99 -12.90
N GLU A 129 1.28 -20.06 -13.50
CA GLU A 129 -0.18 -20.16 -13.64
C GLU A 129 -0.61 -20.86 -14.94
N VAL A 130 0.33 -21.18 -15.77
CA VAL A 130 0.07 -21.82 -17.09
C VAL A 130 -0.11 -23.31 -16.96
#